data_0d7dcb22b11a9745882b62c8171ae014
#
_entry.id   0d7dcb22b11a9745882b62c8171ae014
#
_cell.length_a   1.000
_cell.length_b   1.000
_cell.length_c   1.000
_cell.angle_alpha   90.00
_cell.angle_beta   90.00
_cell.angle_gamma   90.00
#
_symmetry.space_group_name_H-M   'P 1'
#
loop_
_entity.id
_entity.type
_entity.pdbx_description
1 polymer ?
#
loop_
_entity_poly.entity_id
_entity_poly.type
_entity_poly.pdbx_seq_one_letter_code
_entity_poly.pdbx_strand_id
1 'polypeptide(L)'
;MPDELPPGPPPGPRDPGDAWAQGPDGTKAWGLFGAAGLLVDDGAGRVLLQHRVEWSHHGGTWGIPGGARHQHEDAVTGALRESAEEAGVPEDGIDLRHTSVLDLGFWTYTTVVGRAARPFEPVIADRESLALSWVPLAEVDDLPLHPGFGASWPALRAAIDIAPVVVVDAANVVGSVPDGWWQDRAGAADRLLDGVTTLAAAGLPAAELGLEFDRWWPRWTVVLEGAARDASAASTAPVDVVRAAGSGDDAIVEVVTAAVAAGRGPVVVVTADRGLRDRVTALGDGVQVRGPRWLRDRL
;
A
#
# COMPACT_ATOMS: atom_id res chain seq x y z
N MET A 1 -37.43 -8.75 -34.13
CA MET A 1 -36.45 -7.72 -33.77
C MET A 1 -35.11 -8.41 -33.79
N PRO A 2 -34.15 -8.02 -34.65
CA PRO A 2 -32.83 -8.58 -34.54
C PRO A 2 -32.19 -8.07 -33.23
N ASP A 3 -31.64 -9.01 -32.45
CA ASP A 3 -30.85 -8.72 -31.28
C ASP A 3 -29.74 -7.71 -31.66
N GLU A 4 -29.87 -6.48 -31.20
CA GLU A 4 -28.73 -5.56 -31.17
C GLU A 4 -27.66 -6.18 -30.27
N LEU A 5 -26.57 -6.58 -30.89
CA LEU A 5 -25.37 -6.95 -30.14
C LEU A 5 -25.05 -5.80 -29.17
N PRO A 6 -24.77 -6.11 -27.88
CA PRO A 6 -24.39 -5.09 -26.93
C PRO A 6 -23.22 -4.28 -27.50
N PRO A 7 -23.17 -2.96 -27.26
CA PRO A 7 -22.12 -2.11 -27.79
C PRO A 7 -20.76 -2.63 -27.32
N GLY A 8 -19.92 -2.98 -28.28
CA GLY A 8 -18.54 -3.38 -28.01
C GLY A 8 -17.72 -2.23 -27.42
N PRO A 9 -16.50 -2.51 -26.98
CA PRO A 9 -15.62 -1.48 -26.42
C PRO A 9 -15.49 -0.28 -27.37
N PRO A 10 -15.36 0.94 -26.83
CA PRO A 10 -15.33 2.15 -27.64
C PRO A 10 -14.19 2.13 -28.65
N PRO A 11 -14.41 2.60 -29.89
CA PRO A 11 -13.34 2.76 -30.85
C PRO A 11 -12.46 3.96 -30.46
N GLY A 12 -11.25 3.69 -29.98
CA GLY A 12 -10.21 4.68 -29.67
C GLY A 12 -8.83 4.09 -29.93
N PRO A 13 -7.77 4.91 -29.98
CA PRO A 13 -6.41 4.38 -29.97
C PRO A 13 -6.24 3.58 -28.67
N ARG A 14 -5.94 2.28 -28.79
CA ARG A 14 -5.67 1.40 -27.67
C ARG A 14 -4.19 1.44 -27.34
N ASP A 15 -3.87 1.40 -26.04
CA ASP A 15 -2.50 1.16 -25.62
C ASP A 15 -2.07 -0.23 -26.09
N PRO A 16 -0.77 -0.45 -26.43
CA PRO A 16 -0.24 -1.79 -26.72
C PRO A 16 -0.51 -2.82 -25.62
N GLY A 17 -0.73 -2.39 -24.37
CA GLY A 17 -1.13 -3.23 -23.25
C GLY A 17 -2.53 -3.82 -23.39
N ASP A 18 -3.43 -3.18 -24.14
CA ASP A 18 -4.82 -3.60 -24.36
C ASP A 18 -4.91 -4.77 -25.33
N ALA A 19 -4.24 -5.84 -25.01
CA ALA A 19 -4.16 -7.06 -25.79
C ALA A 19 -4.13 -8.31 -24.91
N TRP A 20 -4.44 -9.46 -25.51
CA TRP A 20 -4.40 -10.74 -24.81
C TRP A 20 -2.97 -11.29 -24.71
N ALA A 21 -2.52 -11.54 -23.48
CA ALA A 21 -1.36 -12.39 -23.21
C ALA A 21 -1.75 -13.86 -23.41
N GLN A 22 -0.85 -14.71 -23.93
CA GLN A 22 -1.09 -16.12 -24.17
C GLN A 22 -0.11 -16.99 -23.38
N GLY A 23 -0.64 -17.90 -22.60
CA GLY A 23 0.10 -18.93 -21.89
C GLY A 23 0.49 -20.11 -22.81
N PRO A 24 1.43 -20.95 -22.37
CA PRO A 24 1.93 -22.09 -23.12
C PRO A 24 0.88 -23.17 -23.39
N ASP A 25 -0.16 -23.24 -22.57
CA ASP A 25 -1.29 -24.18 -22.67
C ASP A 25 -2.49 -23.62 -23.48
N GLY A 26 -2.33 -22.44 -24.08
CA GLY A 26 -3.39 -21.72 -24.80
C GLY A 26 -4.31 -20.89 -23.90
N THR A 27 -4.09 -20.86 -22.59
CA THR A 27 -4.75 -19.93 -21.65
C THR A 27 -4.51 -18.51 -22.07
N LYS A 28 -5.53 -17.65 -21.93
CA LYS A 28 -5.43 -16.23 -22.26
C LYS A 28 -5.76 -15.37 -21.06
N ALA A 29 -5.04 -14.29 -20.90
CA ALA A 29 -5.30 -13.26 -19.90
C ALA A 29 -5.29 -11.87 -20.54
N TRP A 30 -6.17 -10.97 -20.09
CA TRP A 30 -6.23 -9.61 -20.61
C TRP A 30 -5.13 -8.74 -20.00
N GLY A 31 -4.49 -7.94 -20.84
CA GLY A 31 -3.35 -7.09 -20.50
C GLY A 31 -2.02 -7.73 -20.90
N LEU A 32 -1.44 -7.30 -22.04
CA LEU A 32 -0.19 -7.87 -22.57
C LEU A 32 0.98 -7.77 -21.58
N PHE A 33 1.02 -6.71 -20.78
CA PHE A 33 2.06 -6.44 -19.77
C PHE A 33 1.60 -6.77 -18.35
N GLY A 34 0.53 -7.57 -18.19
CA GLY A 34 -0.16 -7.81 -16.94
C GLY A 34 -1.34 -6.87 -16.74
N ALA A 35 -2.06 -7.06 -15.66
CA ALA A 35 -3.17 -6.19 -15.26
C ALA A 35 -3.06 -5.83 -13.77
N ALA A 36 -3.75 -4.75 -13.38
CA ALA A 36 -3.80 -4.32 -12.00
C ALA A 36 -5.18 -3.72 -11.68
N GLY A 37 -5.60 -3.86 -10.43
CA GLY A 37 -6.83 -3.25 -9.92
C GLY A 37 -6.66 -2.75 -8.50
N LEU A 38 -7.51 -1.79 -8.10
CA LEU A 38 -7.44 -1.13 -6.81
C LEU A 38 -8.63 -1.51 -5.92
N LEU A 39 -8.35 -2.13 -4.79
CA LEU A 39 -9.30 -2.34 -3.71
C LEU A 39 -9.19 -1.18 -2.73
N VAL A 40 -10.20 -0.30 -2.71
CA VAL A 40 -10.24 0.85 -1.80
C VAL A 40 -11.11 0.52 -0.60
N ASP A 41 -10.56 0.69 0.59
CA ASP A 41 -11.26 0.67 1.88
C ASP A 41 -11.53 2.12 2.35
N ASP A 42 -12.74 2.41 2.84
CA ASP A 42 -13.13 3.75 3.30
C ASP A 42 -12.76 4.05 4.77
N GLY A 43 -12.13 3.09 5.45
CA GLY A 43 -11.81 3.19 6.87
C GLY A 43 -13.01 3.06 7.81
N ALA A 44 -14.23 2.89 7.28
CA ALA A 44 -15.48 2.72 8.03
C ALA A 44 -16.10 1.32 7.84
N GLY A 45 -15.32 0.38 7.29
CA GLY A 45 -15.73 -1.02 7.11
C GLY A 45 -16.44 -1.29 5.79
N ARG A 46 -16.21 -0.46 4.76
CA ARG A 46 -16.74 -0.68 3.41
C ARG A 46 -15.61 -0.65 2.39
N VAL A 47 -15.80 -1.35 1.29
CA VAL A 47 -14.89 -1.35 0.12
C VAL A 47 -15.62 -0.89 -1.13
N LEU A 48 -14.89 -0.20 -2.02
CA LEU A 48 -15.41 0.19 -3.31
C LEU A 48 -15.40 -1.00 -4.26
N LEU A 49 -16.57 -1.35 -4.79
CA LEU A 49 -16.73 -2.37 -5.81
C LEU A 49 -17.43 -1.83 -7.06
N GLN A 50 -17.08 -2.41 -8.19
CA GLN A 50 -17.63 -2.16 -9.52
C GLN A 50 -18.54 -3.31 -9.94
N HIS A 51 -19.78 -3.03 -10.32
CA HIS A 51 -20.65 -3.96 -11.01
C HIS A 51 -20.37 -3.88 -12.52
N ARG A 52 -19.82 -4.94 -13.08
CA ARG A 52 -19.33 -4.99 -14.46
C ARG A 52 -20.47 -5.15 -15.45
N VAL A 53 -20.38 -4.48 -16.60
CA VAL A 53 -21.36 -4.61 -17.70
C VAL A 53 -21.38 -6.04 -18.25
N GLU A 54 -22.55 -6.47 -18.75
CA GLU A 54 -22.80 -7.84 -19.23
C GLU A 54 -21.89 -8.28 -20.39
N TRP A 55 -21.46 -7.35 -21.24
CA TRP A 55 -20.61 -7.67 -22.39
C TRP A 55 -19.11 -7.80 -22.05
N SER A 56 -18.69 -7.43 -20.85
CA SER A 56 -17.30 -7.56 -20.41
C SER A 56 -16.97 -8.99 -20.02
N HIS A 57 -15.67 -9.31 -19.92
CA HIS A 57 -15.23 -10.61 -19.43
C HIS A 57 -15.72 -10.81 -17.98
N HIS A 58 -16.47 -11.88 -17.73
CA HIS A 58 -17.22 -12.09 -16.50
C HIS A 58 -18.24 -10.97 -16.20
N GLY A 59 -18.97 -10.49 -17.20
CA GLY A 59 -20.02 -9.47 -17.06
C GLY A 59 -21.10 -9.85 -16.05
N GLY A 60 -21.78 -8.85 -15.48
CA GLY A 60 -22.78 -9.03 -14.44
C GLY A 60 -22.23 -9.40 -13.06
N THR A 61 -20.89 -9.46 -12.90
CA THR A 61 -20.25 -9.75 -11.61
C THR A 61 -19.70 -8.47 -10.95
N TRP A 62 -19.46 -8.55 -9.65
CA TRP A 62 -18.84 -7.52 -8.87
C TRP A 62 -17.33 -7.75 -8.71
N GLY A 63 -16.53 -6.75 -8.95
CA GLY A 63 -15.07 -6.77 -8.80
C GLY A 63 -14.54 -5.44 -8.34
N ILE A 64 -13.25 -5.26 -8.44
CA ILE A 64 -12.57 -3.98 -8.18
C ILE A 64 -12.33 -3.26 -9.51
N PRO A 65 -12.33 -1.91 -9.54
CA PRO A 65 -11.87 -1.16 -10.70
C PRO A 65 -10.45 -1.55 -11.08
N GLY A 66 -10.17 -1.70 -12.38
CA GLY A 66 -8.86 -2.07 -12.85
C GLY A 66 -8.84 -2.66 -14.25
N GLY A 67 -7.68 -2.64 -14.89
CA GLY A 67 -7.49 -3.04 -16.27
C GLY A 67 -6.07 -3.40 -16.66
N ALA A 68 -5.77 -3.32 -17.95
CA ALA A 68 -4.47 -3.63 -18.51
C ALA A 68 -3.42 -2.57 -18.13
N ARG A 69 -2.24 -3.03 -17.78
CA ARG A 69 -1.09 -2.13 -17.58
C ARG A 69 -0.55 -1.66 -18.92
N HIS A 70 -0.21 -0.38 -18.98
CA HIS A 70 0.52 0.17 -20.11
C HIS A 70 1.97 -0.35 -20.16
N GLN A 71 2.62 -0.21 -21.31
CA GLN A 71 4.02 -0.58 -21.46
C GLN A 71 4.89 0.28 -20.51
N HIS A 72 5.73 -0.38 -19.70
CA HIS A 72 6.61 0.24 -18.70
C HIS A 72 5.88 0.86 -17.47
N GLU A 73 4.58 0.68 -17.36
CA GLU A 73 3.81 1.09 -16.19
C GLU A 73 3.96 0.06 -15.06
N ASP A 74 4.25 0.51 -13.85
CA ASP A 74 4.21 -0.37 -12.69
C ASP A 74 2.74 -0.65 -12.27
N ALA A 75 2.55 -1.71 -11.47
CA ALA A 75 1.21 -2.17 -11.15
C ALA A 75 0.42 -1.19 -10.25
N VAL A 76 1.11 -0.43 -9.39
CA VAL A 76 0.46 0.56 -8.51
C VAL A 76 -0.06 1.72 -9.35
N THR A 77 0.79 2.26 -10.22
CA THR A 77 0.42 3.32 -11.16
C THR A 77 -0.75 2.90 -12.03
N GLY A 78 -0.71 1.68 -12.62
CA GLY A 78 -1.80 1.18 -13.45
C GLY A 78 -3.12 1.03 -12.69
N ALA A 79 -3.09 0.49 -11.47
CA ALA A 79 -4.29 0.35 -10.64
C ALA A 79 -4.91 1.70 -10.26
N LEU A 80 -4.08 2.69 -9.92
CA LEU A 80 -4.57 4.05 -9.60
C LEU A 80 -5.16 4.73 -10.83
N ARG A 81 -4.49 4.68 -11.98
CA ARG A 81 -4.97 5.23 -13.25
C ARG A 81 -6.33 4.63 -13.65
N GLU A 82 -6.41 3.29 -13.71
CA GLU A 82 -7.65 2.60 -14.08
C GLU A 82 -8.80 2.96 -13.14
N SER A 83 -8.53 3.00 -11.83
CA SER A 83 -9.55 3.35 -10.84
C SER A 83 -10.00 4.80 -10.93
N ALA A 84 -9.12 5.72 -11.33
CA ALA A 84 -9.49 7.10 -11.61
C ALA A 84 -10.35 7.20 -12.89
N GLU A 85 -9.98 6.47 -13.94
CA GLU A 85 -10.67 6.45 -15.23
C GLU A 85 -12.04 5.78 -15.14
N GLU A 86 -12.18 4.66 -14.40
CA GLU A 86 -13.43 3.90 -14.31
C GLU A 86 -14.38 4.36 -13.21
N ALA A 87 -13.81 4.75 -12.05
CA ALA A 87 -14.57 4.99 -10.82
C ALA A 87 -14.41 6.39 -10.23
N GLY A 88 -13.62 7.27 -10.84
CA GLY A 88 -13.38 8.61 -10.33
C GLY A 88 -12.63 8.64 -9.01
N VAL A 89 -11.83 7.60 -8.72
CA VAL A 89 -10.98 7.55 -7.51
C VAL A 89 -9.92 8.66 -7.58
N PRO A 90 -9.80 9.53 -6.58
CA PRO A 90 -8.78 10.58 -6.59
C PRO A 90 -7.37 9.97 -6.54
N GLU A 91 -6.50 10.29 -7.51
CA GLU A 91 -5.15 9.73 -7.61
C GLU A 91 -4.28 10.04 -6.37
N ASP A 92 -4.45 11.23 -5.78
CA ASP A 92 -3.75 11.69 -4.56
C ASP A 92 -4.52 11.37 -3.26
N GLY A 93 -5.62 10.63 -3.38
CA GLY A 93 -6.57 10.37 -2.31
C GLY A 93 -6.46 8.99 -1.68
N ILE A 94 -5.42 8.22 -1.99
CA ILE A 94 -5.28 6.83 -1.55
C ILE A 94 -4.00 6.62 -0.74
N ASP A 95 -4.16 6.23 0.50
CA ASP A 95 -3.08 5.73 1.35
C ASP A 95 -2.84 4.25 1.01
N LEU A 96 -1.76 3.95 0.32
CA LEU A 96 -1.40 2.58 -0.05
C LEU A 96 -1.19 1.71 1.21
N ARG A 97 -1.62 0.45 1.14
CA ARG A 97 -1.50 -0.53 2.23
C ARG A 97 -0.63 -1.70 1.85
N HIS A 98 -1.04 -2.47 0.86
CA HIS A 98 -0.25 -3.60 0.36
C HIS A 98 -0.62 -3.96 -1.07
N THR A 99 0.21 -4.81 -1.68
CA THR A 99 -0.07 -5.45 -2.97
C THR A 99 -0.14 -6.96 -2.81
N SER A 100 -1.09 -7.57 -3.52
CA SER A 100 -1.24 -9.02 -3.69
C SER A 100 -1.05 -9.36 -5.16
N VAL A 101 -0.11 -10.23 -5.48
CA VAL A 101 0.22 -10.62 -6.86
C VAL A 101 -0.25 -12.03 -7.13
N LEU A 102 -1.11 -12.21 -8.13
CA LEU A 102 -1.38 -13.49 -8.78
C LEU A 102 -0.40 -13.62 -9.94
N ASP A 103 0.53 -14.58 -9.85
CA ASP A 103 1.51 -14.86 -10.89
C ASP A 103 1.17 -16.20 -11.58
N LEU A 104 0.86 -16.16 -12.88
CA LEU A 104 0.61 -17.31 -13.73
C LEU A 104 1.86 -17.71 -14.54
N GLY A 105 3.02 -17.10 -14.27
CA GLY A 105 4.26 -17.31 -14.96
C GLY A 105 4.38 -16.55 -16.29
N PHE A 106 3.32 -16.55 -17.11
CA PHE A 106 3.26 -15.79 -18.37
C PHE A 106 2.54 -14.45 -18.23
N TRP A 107 1.84 -14.23 -17.14
CA TRP A 107 1.03 -13.06 -16.88
C TRP A 107 0.82 -12.85 -15.38
N THR A 108 0.69 -11.59 -14.97
CA THR A 108 0.45 -11.25 -13.56
C THR A 108 -0.79 -10.35 -13.41
N TYR A 109 -1.54 -10.56 -12.32
CA TYR A 109 -2.53 -9.61 -11.84
C TYR A 109 -2.12 -9.09 -10.47
N THR A 110 -2.04 -7.79 -10.32
CA THR A 110 -1.73 -7.17 -9.03
C THR A 110 -2.97 -6.49 -8.46
N THR A 111 -3.44 -6.96 -7.31
CA THR A 111 -4.40 -6.20 -6.50
C THR A 111 -3.62 -5.24 -5.63
N VAL A 112 -3.83 -3.95 -5.83
CA VAL A 112 -3.35 -2.88 -4.95
C VAL A 112 -4.44 -2.62 -3.92
N VAL A 113 -4.10 -2.65 -2.64
CA VAL A 113 -5.02 -2.33 -1.56
C VAL A 113 -4.64 -0.99 -0.98
N GLY A 114 -5.62 -0.10 -0.86
CA GLY A 114 -5.43 1.24 -0.33
C GLY A 114 -6.62 1.68 0.51
N ARG A 115 -6.38 2.67 1.35
CA ARG A 115 -7.42 3.32 2.16
C ARG A 115 -7.67 4.72 1.62
N ALA A 116 -8.92 5.11 1.48
CA ALA A 116 -9.28 6.48 1.16
C ALA A 116 -8.75 7.44 2.23
N ALA A 117 -7.84 8.33 1.85
CA ALA A 117 -7.28 9.35 2.75
C ALA A 117 -8.34 10.38 3.17
N ARG A 118 -9.35 10.57 2.34
CA ARG A 118 -10.52 11.42 2.57
C ARG A 118 -11.75 10.79 1.93
N PRO A 119 -12.97 11.01 2.47
CA PRO A 119 -14.18 10.53 1.83
C PRO A 119 -14.33 11.09 0.41
N PHE A 120 -14.78 10.26 -0.52
CA PHE A 120 -15.18 10.65 -1.87
C PHE A 120 -16.38 9.82 -2.34
N GLU A 121 -17.11 10.33 -3.33
CA GLU A 121 -18.18 9.61 -3.97
C GLU A 121 -17.68 9.05 -5.31
N PRO A 122 -17.80 7.75 -5.56
CA PRO A 122 -17.39 7.14 -6.81
C PRO A 122 -18.31 7.62 -7.94
N VAL A 123 -17.74 7.82 -9.11
CA VAL A 123 -18.45 8.28 -10.30
C VAL A 123 -18.20 7.30 -11.44
N ILE A 124 -19.28 6.79 -12.06
CA ILE A 124 -19.15 5.99 -13.28
C ILE A 124 -18.63 6.91 -14.38
N ALA A 125 -17.37 6.74 -14.74
CA ALA A 125 -16.71 7.60 -15.72
C ALA A 125 -16.56 6.93 -17.09
N ASP A 126 -16.81 5.60 -17.16
CA ASP A 126 -16.69 4.81 -18.38
C ASP A 126 -18.00 4.05 -18.72
N ARG A 127 -17.92 3.16 -19.71
CA ARG A 127 -19.05 2.31 -20.16
C ARG A 127 -18.93 0.86 -19.66
N GLU A 128 -17.92 0.56 -18.87
CA GLU A 128 -17.66 -0.79 -18.39
C GLU A 128 -18.32 -1.08 -17.05
N SER A 129 -18.88 -0.04 -16.41
CA SER A 129 -19.53 -0.10 -15.10
C SER A 129 -21.05 0.04 -15.22
N LEU A 130 -21.81 -0.90 -14.65
CA LEU A 130 -23.26 -0.75 -14.40
C LEU A 130 -23.51 0.05 -13.12
N ALA A 131 -22.71 -0.17 -12.10
CA ALA A 131 -22.78 0.53 -10.82
C ALA A 131 -21.42 0.53 -10.12
N LEU A 132 -21.23 1.52 -9.28
CA LEU A 132 -20.13 1.60 -8.29
C LEU A 132 -20.76 1.73 -6.92
N SER A 133 -20.25 0.98 -5.94
CA SER A 133 -20.84 1.00 -4.60
C SER A 133 -19.79 0.83 -3.52
N TRP A 134 -19.95 1.57 -2.43
CA TRP A 134 -19.30 1.28 -1.17
C TRP A 134 -20.04 0.13 -0.47
N VAL A 135 -19.49 -1.09 -0.57
CA VAL A 135 -20.10 -2.33 -0.06
C VAL A 135 -19.54 -2.62 1.35
N PRO A 136 -20.40 -2.84 2.36
CA PRO A 136 -19.94 -3.31 3.67
C PRO A 136 -19.14 -4.61 3.57
N LEU A 137 -18.04 -4.71 4.30
CA LEU A 137 -17.18 -5.91 4.30
C LEU A 137 -17.95 -7.21 4.60
N ALA A 138 -19.03 -7.12 5.38
CA ALA A 138 -19.86 -8.27 5.72
C ALA A 138 -20.77 -8.74 4.58
N GLU A 139 -21.04 -7.88 3.59
CA GLU A 139 -21.99 -8.11 2.50
C GLU A 139 -21.30 -8.47 1.18
N VAL A 140 -19.96 -8.36 1.11
CA VAL A 140 -19.22 -8.64 -0.13
C VAL A 140 -19.41 -10.09 -0.59
N ASP A 141 -19.43 -11.05 0.34
CA ASP A 141 -19.58 -12.46 0.04
C ASP A 141 -21.00 -12.83 -0.50
N ASP A 142 -21.98 -11.94 -0.31
CA ASP A 142 -23.36 -12.13 -0.79
C ASP A 142 -23.53 -11.70 -2.27
N LEU A 143 -22.53 -11.05 -2.85
CA LEU A 143 -22.54 -10.58 -4.23
C LEU A 143 -22.03 -11.64 -5.21
N PRO A 144 -22.50 -11.67 -6.46
CA PRO A 144 -21.91 -12.48 -7.51
C PRO A 144 -20.52 -11.90 -7.88
N LEU A 145 -19.49 -12.34 -7.17
CA LEU A 145 -18.13 -11.82 -7.35
C LEU A 145 -17.49 -12.30 -8.65
N HIS A 146 -16.68 -11.43 -9.26
CA HIS A 146 -15.76 -11.84 -10.33
C HIS A 146 -14.87 -12.99 -9.82
N PRO A 147 -14.71 -14.11 -10.57
CA PRO A 147 -14.05 -15.31 -10.06
C PRO A 147 -12.65 -15.06 -9.50
N GLY A 148 -11.84 -14.24 -10.18
CA GLY A 148 -10.50 -13.88 -9.72
C GLY A 148 -10.51 -13.07 -8.42
N PHE A 149 -11.44 -12.10 -8.31
CA PHE A 149 -11.59 -11.32 -7.09
C PHE A 149 -12.12 -12.18 -5.95
N GLY A 150 -13.17 -12.97 -6.19
CA GLY A 150 -13.75 -13.87 -5.19
C GLY A 150 -12.74 -14.89 -4.63
N ALA A 151 -11.83 -15.39 -5.48
CA ALA A 151 -10.75 -16.29 -5.03
C ALA A 151 -9.74 -15.58 -4.10
N SER A 152 -9.46 -14.31 -4.32
CA SER A 152 -8.51 -13.51 -3.52
C SER A 152 -9.16 -12.88 -2.28
N TRP A 153 -10.47 -12.65 -2.30
CA TRP A 153 -11.20 -11.87 -1.32
C TRP A 153 -11.00 -12.33 0.14
N PRO A 154 -11.05 -13.63 0.48
CA PRO A 154 -10.87 -14.07 1.88
C PRO A 154 -9.54 -13.61 2.48
N ALA A 155 -8.45 -13.69 1.70
CA ALA A 155 -7.12 -13.25 2.14
C ALA A 155 -7.02 -11.72 2.22
N LEU A 156 -7.55 -11.00 1.21
CA LEU A 156 -7.57 -9.53 1.19
C LEU A 156 -8.39 -8.98 2.37
N ARG A 157 -9.57 -9.57 2.63
CA ARG A 157 -10.42 -9.19 3.77
C ARG A 157 -9.71 -9.36 5.11
N ALA A 158 -9.00 -10.50 5.29
CA ALA A 158 -8.26 -10.76 6.53
C ALA A 158 -7.14 -9.75 6.79
N ALA A 159 -6.59 -9.15 5.74
CA ALA A 159 -5.46 -8.20 5.82
C ALA A 159 -5.88 -6.73 5.80
N ILE A 160 -7.15 -6.41 5.56
CA ILE A 160 -7.61 -5.04 5.27
C ILE A 160 -7.33 -4.04 6.40
N ASP A 161 -7.33 -4.52 7.65
CA ASP A 161 -7.05 -3.70 8.83
C ASP A 161 -5.60 -3.77 9.30
N ILE A 162 -4.75 -4.58 8.65
CA ILE A 162 -3.34 -4.65 8.98
C ILE A 162 -2.66 -3.33 8.58
N ALA A 163 -2.00 -2.71 9.54
CA ALA A 163 -1.28 -1.45 9.38
C ALA A 163 0.06 -1.51 10.12
N PRO A 164 1.10 -2.05 9.48
CA PRO A 164 2.42 -2.17 10.09
C PRO A 164 3.03 -0.80 10.38
N VAL A 165 3.86 -0.73 11.42
CA VAL A 165 4.53 0.50 11.84
C VAL A 165 6.04 0.28 11.89
N VAL A 166 6.81 1.25 11.41
CA VAL A 166 8.26 1.30 11.56
C VAL A 166 8.63 2.51 12.41
N VAL A 167 9.31 2.29 13.54
CA VAL A 167 9.78 3.35 14.44
C VAL A 167 11.29 3.44 14.34
N VAL A 168 11.80 4.62 14.02
CA VAL A 168 13.22 4.87 13.77
C VAL A 168 13.82 5.70 14.91
N ASP A 169 14.81 5.14 15.58
CA ASP A 169 15.71 5.85 16.48
C ASP A 169 16.73 6.63 15.63
N ALA A 170 16.42 7.90 15.35
CA ALA A 170 17.24 8.72 14.46
C ALA A 170 18.67 8.93 14.99
N ALA A 171 18.83 9.11 16.31
CA ALA A 171 20.13 9.30 16.92
C ALA A 171 21.04 8.08 16.72
N ASN A 172 20.48 6.88 16.88
CA ASN A 172 21.20 5.62 16.72
C ASN A 172 21.53 5.34 15.24
N VAL A 173 20.58 5.62 14.32
CA VAL A 173 20.81 5.43 12.88
C VAL A 173 21.87 6.39 12.36
N VAL A 174 21.73 7.69 12.62
CA VAL A 174 22.70 8.73 12.23
C VAL A 174 24.04 8.46 12.89
N GLY A 175 24.05 8.18 14.21
CA GLY A 175 25.27 7.92 14.98
C GLY A 175 26.04 6.66 14.57
N SER A 176 25.43 5.77 13.79
CA SER A 176 26.05 4.51 13.37
C SER A 176 27.10 4.67 12.25
N VAL A 177 27.26 5.87 11.67
CA VAL A 177 28.27 6.19 10.63
C VAL A 177 29.10 7.38 11.08
N PRO A 178 30.44 7.31 11.03
CA PRO A 178 31.33 8.42 11.38
C PRO A 178 31.54 9.36 10.19
N ASP A 179 30.47 9.98 9.68
CA ASP A 179 30.46 10.88 8.51
C ASP A 179 30.50 12.37 8.86
N GLY A 180 30.72 12.72 10.14
CA GLY A 180 30.74 14.09 10.63
C GLY A 180 29.39 14.62 11.09
N TRP A 181 28.37 13.78 11.22
CA TRP A 181 27.01 14.13 11.65
C TRP A 181 26.96 14.99 12.94
N TRP A 182 27.96 14.86 13.81
CA TRP A 182 28.02 15.63 15.07
C TRP A 182 28.28 17.13 14.86
N GLN A 183 28.75 17.54 13.68
CA GLN A 183 28.99 18.95 13.32
C GLN A 183 27.68 19.62 12.90
N ASP A 184 26.75 18.87 12.29
CA ASP A 184 25.43 19.33 11.82
C ASP A 184 24.38 18.24 12.07
N ARG A 185 23.91 18.17 13.31
CA ARG A 185 22.94 17.14 13.72
C ARG A 185 21.57 17.34 13.11
N ALA A 186 21.14 18.58 12.92
CA ALA A 186 19.86 18.89 12.29
C ALA A 186 19.87 18.51 10.80
N GLY A 187 20.90 18.91 10.04
CA GLY A 187 21.03 18.52 8.64
C GLY A 187 21.22 17.00 8.45
N ALA A 188 21.88 16.31 9.39
CA ALA A 188 21.97 14.86 9.34
C ALA A 188 20.60 14.18 9.55
N ALA A 189 19.75 14.74 10.42
CA ALA A 189 18.38 14.29 10.62
C ALA A 189 17.51 14.58 9.40
N ASP A 190 17.66 15.74 8.76
CA ASP A 190 16.94 16.07 7.52
C ASP A 190 17.26 15.07 6.40
N ARG A 191 18.55 14.75 6.19
CA ARG A 191 18.95 13.73 5.19
C ARG A 191 18.38 12.35 5.49
N LEU A 192 18.33 11.94 6.76
CA LEU A 192 17.68 10.69 7.16
C LEU A 192 16.19 10.73 6.84
N LEU A 193 15.51 11.82 7.15
CA LEU A 193 14.07 11.99 6.90
C LEU A 193 13.75 11.96 5.39
N ASP A 194 14.56 12.57 4.55
CA ASP A 194 14.41 12.54 3.09
C ASP A 194 14.52 11.09 2.56
N GLY A 195 15.53 10.36 3.03
CA GLY A 195 15.70 8.96 2.67
C GLY A 195 14.54 8.08 3.16
N VAL A 196 14.10 8.25 4.41
CA VAL A 196 12.95 7.52 4.95
C VAL A 196 11.66 7.85 4.17
N THR A 197 11.46 9.11 3.78
CA THR A 197 10.30 9.52 2.97
C THR A 197 10.30 8.83 1.60
N THR A 198 11.45 8.77 0.95
CA THR A 198 11.61 8.06 -0.33
C THR A 198 11.33 6.57 -0.17
N LEU A 199 11.87 5.94 0.87
CA LEU A 199 11.63 4.52 1.16
C LEU A 199 10.16 4.25 1.52
N ALA A 200 9.53 5.14 2.28
CA ALA A 200 8.12 5.04 2.65
C ALA A 200 7.21 5.09 1.42
N ALA A 201 7.52 5.94 0.44
CA ALA A 201 6.80 5.99 -0.83
C ALA A 201 6.98 4.71 -1.66
N ALA A 202 8.16 4.09 -1.63
CA ALA A 202 8.43 2.84 -2.34
C ALA A 202 7.81 1.60 -1.66
N GLY A 203 7.50 1.66 -0.36
CA GLY A 203 7.06 0.53 0.44
C GLY A 203 8.16 -0.51 0.71
N LEU A 204 7.86 -1.51 1.51
CA LEU A 204 8.77 -2.60 1.89
C LEU A 204 8.28 -3.95 1.39
N PRO A 205 9.17 -4.87 0.98
CA PRO A 205 8.80 -6.26 0.76
C PRO A 205 8.14 -6.87 2.00
N ALA A 206 7.06 -7.64 1.83
CA ALA A 206 6.31 -8.24 2.93
C ALA A 206 7.19 -9.07 3.89
N ALA A 207 8.18 -9.78 3.35
CA ALA A 207 9.13 -10.58 4.12
C ALA A 207 9.93 -9.77 5.16
N GLU A 208 10.18 -8.47 4.90
CA GLU A 208 10.88 -7.58 5.84
C GLU A 208 10.06 -7.31 7.11
N LEU A 209 8.76 -7.40 6.98
CA LEU A 209 7.79 -7.18 8.06
C LEU A 209 7.24 -8.49 8.65
N GLY A 210 7.59 -9.64 8.06
CA GLY A 210 7.03 -10.94 8.43
C GLY A 210 5.54 -11.05 8.12
N LEU A 211 5.10 -10.42 7.03
CA LEU A 211 3.73 -10.41 6.55
C LEU A 211 3.59 -11.23 5.26
N GLU A 212 2.36 -11.62 4.95
CA GLU A 212 1.97 -12.21 3.68
C GLU A 212 1.87 -11.14 2.59
N PHE A 213 1.59 -11.57 1.35
CA PHE A 213 1.55 -10.78 0.13
C PHE A 213 2.93 -10.35 -0.37
N ASP A 214 2.97 -9.31 -1.22
CA ASP A 214 4.19 -8.94 -1.94
C ASP A 214 4.88 -7.73 -1.29
N ARG A 215 4.18 -6.62 -1.15
CA ARG A 215 4.71 -5.34 -0.66
C ARG A 215 3.74 -4.66 0.27
N TRP A 216 4.27 -3.96 1.28
CA TRP A 216 3.50 -3.20 2.24
C TRP A 216 4.00 -1.76 2.34
N TRP A 217 3.10 -0.83 2.65
CA TRP A 217 3.38 0.57 2.96
C TRP A 217 3.12 0.82 4.45
N PRO A 218 4.12 0.56 5.33
CA PRO A 218 3.98 0.83 6.75
C PRO A 218 3.88 2.33 7.02
N ARG A 219 3.29 2.69 8.16
CA ARG A 219 3.48 4.02 8.72
C ARG A 219 4.86 4.10 9.35
N TRP A 220 5.53 5.23 9.13
CA TRP A 220 6.85 5.48 9.68
C TRP A 220 6.77 6.53 10.78
N THR A 221 7.50 6.33 11.88
CA THR A 221 7.71 7.35 12.92
C THR A 221 9.20 7.51 13.14
N VAL A 222 9.72 8.69 12.86
CA VAL A 222 11.13 9.02 13.12
C VAL A 222 11.21 9.86 14.37
N VAL A 223 11.92 9.37 15.38
CA VAL A 223 12.07 10.04 16.67
C VAL A 223 13.38 10.81 16.70
N LEU A 224 13.29 12.12 16.87
CA LEU A 224 14.40 13.06 16.95
C LEU A 224 14.63 13.50 18.41
N GLU A 225 15.89 13.55 18.83
CA GLU A 225 16.29 14.04 20.15
C GLU A 225 17.46 15.04 20.09
N GLY A 226 17.73 15.72 21.19
CA GLY A 226 18.83 16.66 21.29
C GLY A 226 18.78 17.74 20.21
N ALA A 227 19.92 18.07 19.61
CA ALA A 227 19.99 19.07 18.54
C ALA A 227 19.40 18.60 17.19
N ALA A 228 19.13 17.30 17.01
CA ALA A 228 18.41 16.81 15.82
C ALA A 228 16.95 17.29 15.78
N ARG A 229 16.39 17.75 16.92
CA ARG A 229 15.03 18.34 16.97
C ARG A 229 14.89 19.60 16.13
N ASP A 230 16.00 20.27 15.84
CA ASP A 230 16.02 21.48 15.01
C ASP A 230 15.98 21.18 13.51
N ALA A 231 15.87 19.90 13.11
CA ALA A 231 15.65 19.50 11.73
C ALA A 231 14.40 20.19 11.14
N SER A 232 14.51 20.62 9.89
CA SER A 232 13.49 21.43 9.22
C SER A 232 12.29 20.60 8.74
N ALA A 233 12.49 19.31 8.47
CA ALA A 233 11.46 18.44 7.95
C ALA A 233 10.25 18.32 8.90
N ALA A 234 9.07 18.47 8.32
CA ALA A 234 7.79 18.26 9.00
C ALA A 234 7.27 16.85 8.76
N SER A 235 6.32 16.40 9.60
CA SER A 235 5.56 15.18 9.31
C SER A 235 4.82 15.31 7.99
N THR A 236 5.00 14.33 7.11
CA THR A 236 4.30 14.22 5.84
C THR A 236 3.91 12.75 5.66
N ALA A 237 2.62 12.47 5.60
CA ALA A 237 2.16 11.08 5.46
C ALA A 237 2.89 10.36 4.31
N PRO A 238 3.33 9.10 4.52
CA PRO A 238 3.15 8.26 5.69
C PRO A 238 4.26 8.36 6.77
N VAL A 239 5.04 9.46 6.83
CA VAL A 239 6.16 9.66 7.77
C VAL A 239 5.79 10.69 8.84
N ASP A 240 5.71 10.25 10.09
CA ASP A 240 5.52 11.10 11.26
C ASP A 240 6.88 11.43 11.89
N VAL A 241 7.07 12.69 12.31
CA VAL A 241 8.27 13.15 13.00
C VAL A 241 7.94 13.49 14.45
N VAL A 242 8.49 12.72 15.39
CA VAL A 242 8.35 12.96 16.83
C VAL A 242 9.62 13.62 17.35
N ARG A 243 9.49 14.84 17.89
CA ARG A 243 10.56 15.57 18.55
C ARG A 243 10.48 15.34 20.04
N ALA A 244 11.32 14.43 20.57
CA ALA A 244 11.31 14.05 21.97
C ALA A 244 11.56 15.28 22.88
N ALA A 245 10.67 15.53 23.81
CA ALA A 245 10.84 16.63 24.80
C ALA A 245 12.01 16.36 25.77
N GLY A 246 12.27 15.08 26.03
CA GLY A 246 13.35 14.58 26.91
C GLY A 246 14.17 13.51 26.20
N SER A 247 14.18 12.29 26.78
CA SER A 247 14.86 11.12 26.23
C SER A 247 14.17 10.63 24.95
N GLY A 248 14.95 10.39 23.90
CA GLY A 248 14.47 9.75 22.67
C GLY A 248 13.96 8.33 22.92
N ASP A 249 14.62 7.58 23.79
CA ASP A 249 14.23 6.23 24.18
C ASP A 249 12.81 6.20 24.78
N ASP A 250 12.48 7.16 25.65
CA ASP A 250 11.16 7.21 26.28
C ASP A 250 10.07 7.53 25.25
N ALA A 251 10.36 8.46 24.33
CA ALA A 251 9.45 8.78 23.24
C ALA A 251 9.25 7.58 22.28
N ILE A 252 10.31 6.82 21.98
CA ILE A 252 10.20 5.59 21.18
C ILE A 252 9.32 4.56 21.88
N VAL A 253 9.54 4.33 23.20
CA VAL A 253 8.72 3.39 23.98
C VAL A 253 7.26 3.80 23.99
N GLU A 254 6.95 5.10 24.12
CA GLU A 254 5.56 5.61 24.04
C GLU A 254 4.92 5.32 22.67
N VAL A 255 5.63 5.61 21.58
CA VAL A 255 5.16 5.36 20.20
C VAL A 255 4.91 3.87 19.99
N VAL A 256 5.86 3.03 20.39
CA VAL A 256 5.74 1.55 20.27
C VAL A 256 4.57 1.03 21.11
N THR A 257 4.41 1.54 22.34
CA THR A 257 3.29 1.16 23.21
C THR A 257 1.96 1.47 22.56
N ALA A 258 1.81 2.66 21.98
CA ALA A 258 0.59 3.04 21.27
C ALA A 258 0.32 2.17 20.04
N ALA A 259 1.37 1.85 19.26
CA ALA A 259 1.26 1.00 18.08
C ALA A 259 0.87 -0.45 18.44
N VAL A 260 1.47 -1.02 19.50
CA VAL A 260 1.12 -2.35 20.01
C VAL A 260 -0.32 -2.38 20.55
N ALA A 261 -0.72 -1.36 21.30
CA ALA A 261 -2.09 -1.25 21.83
C ALA A 261 -3.15 -1.14 20.72
N ALA A 262 -2.81 -0.55 19.57
CA ALA A 262 -3.70 -0.49 18.41
C ALA A 262 -3.94 -1.88 17.79
N GLY A 263 -3.03 -2.85 17.97
CA GLY A 263 -3.20 -4.25 17.55
C GLY A 263 -3.34 -4.46 16.04
N ARG A 264 -2.80 -3.55 15.21
CA ARG A 264 -3.02 -3.55 13.75
C ARG A 264 -1.89 -4.18 12.94
N GLY A 265 -1.02 -4.96 13.55
CA GLY A 265 0.07 -5.64 12.84
C GLY A 265 1.44 -5.45 13.48
N PRO A 266 2.53 -5.86 12.81
CA PRO A 266 3.87 -5.81 13.36
C PRO A 266 4.36 -4.38 13.56
N VAL A 267 5.17 -4.21 14.60
CA VAL A 267 5.90 -2.98 14.89
C VAL A 267 7.39 -3.26 14.76
N VAL A 268 8.06 -2.59 13.83
CA VAL A 268 9.50 -2.69 13.61
C VAL A 268 10.20 -1.50 14.24
N VAL A 269 11.13 -1.73 15.16
CA VAL A 269 11.94 -0.67 15.78
C VAL A 269 13.36 -0.74 15.25
N VAL A 270 13.87 0.37 14.74
CA VAL A 270 15.22 0.46 14.18
C VAL A 270 16.14 1.12 15.18
N THR A 271 16.91 0.31 15.91
CA THR A 271 17.90 0.74 16.90
C THR A 271 18.96 -0.33 17.14
N ALA A 272 20.16 0.05 17.59
CA ALA A 272 21.19 -0.86 18.12
C ALA A 272 21.33 -0.73 19.65
N ASP A 273 20.66 0.25 20.27
CA ASP A 273 20.73 0.42 21.72
C ASP A 273 20.14 -0.80 22.44
N ARG A 274 20.93 -1.39 23.34
CA ARG A 274 20.54 -2.63 24.03
C ARG A 274 19.42 -2.39 25.04
N GLY A 275 19.50 -1.29 25.79
CA GLY A 275 18.50 -0.95 26.81
C GLY A 275 17.15 -0.66 26.16
N LEU A 276 17.14 0.08 25.06
CA LEU A 276 15.92 0.36 24.30
C LEU A 276 15.34 -0.92 23.68
N ARG A 277 16.17 -1.79 23.11
CA ARG A 277 15.72 -3.10 22.57
C ARG A 277 15.00 -3.93 23.62
N ASP A 278 15.58 -4.08 24.81
CA ASP A 278 14.96 -4.84 25.89
C ASP A 278 13.62 -4.24 26.32
N ARG A 279 13.54 -2.90 26.38
CA ARG A 279 12.29 -2.18 26.71
C ARG A 279 11.19 -2.40 25.68
N VAL A 280 11.50 -2.26 24.38
CA VAL A 280 10.48 -2.36 23.33
C VAL A 280 10.04 -3.80 23.08
N THR A 281 10.94 -4.79 23.15
CA THR A 281 10.57 -6.20 22.98
C THR A 281 9.69 -6.71 24.13
N ALA A 282 9.81 -6.16 25.33
CA ALA A 282 8.93 -6.47 26.45
C ALA A 282 7.48 -6.01 26.26
N LEU A 283 7.19 -5.15 25.27
CA LEU A 283 5.84 -4.63 25.02
C LEU A 283 4.92 -5.62 24.26
N GLY A 284 5.48 -6.62 23.58
CA GLY A 284 4.68 -7.65 22.91
C GLY A 284 5.43 -8.43 21.83
N ASP A 285 4.92 -9.63 21.53
CA ASP A 285 5.53 -10.56 20.56
C ASP A 285 5.51 -10.02 19.10
N GLY A 286 4.66 -9.04 18.80
CA GLY A 286 4.60 -8.39 17.49
C GLY A 286 5.67 -7.32 17.26
N VAL A 287 6.54 -7.04 18.27
CA VAL A 287 7.62 -6.06 18.17
C VAL A 287 8.88 -6.74 17.62
N GLN A 288 9.37 -6.24 16.51
CA GLN A 288 10.61 -6.71 15.88
C GLN A 288 11.66 -5.60 15.96
N VAL A 289 12.91 -5.97 16.28
CA VAL A 289 14.01 -4.99 16.30
C VAL A 289 14.96 -5.23 15.14
N ARG A 290 15.32 -4.16 14.44
CA ARG A 290 16.33 -4.13 13.37
C ARG A 290 17.46 -3.19 13.76
N GLY A 291 18.69 -3.52 13.35
CA GLY A 291 19.82 -2.61 13.53
C GLY A 291 19.83 -1.46 12.51
N PRO A 292 20.56 -0.36 12.76
CA PRO A 292 20.67 0.79 11.84
C PRO A 292 21.07 0.43 10.42
N ARG A 293 21.90 -0.60 10.25
CA ARG A 293 22.33 -1.07 8.93
C ARG A 293 21.14 -1.52 8.06
N TRP A 294 20.16 -2.19 8.68
CA TRP A 294 18.95 -2.61 7.95
C TRP A 294 18.26 -1.46 7.25
N LEU A 295 18.13 -0.32 7.91
CA LEU A 295 17.54 0.88 7.30
C LEU A 295 18.48 1.52 6.27
N ARG A 296 19.75 1.75 6.63
CA ARG A 296 20.72 2.43 5.77
C ARG A 296 20.98 1.72 4.44
N ASP A 297 20.98 0.40 4.42
CA ASP A 297 21.16 -0.37 3.18
C ASP A 297 19.98 -0.19 2.20
N ARG A 298 18.91 0.53 2.60
CA ARG A 298 17.69 0.82 1.84
C ARG A 298 17.48 2.31 1.51
N LEU A 299 18.19 3.19 2.18
CA LEU A 299 18.21 4.61 1.90
C LEU A 299 19.18 4.93 0.76
#